data_79caf82e86a383adf5c51a8bb24d8120
#
_entry.id   79caf82e86a383adf5c51a8bb24d8120
#
_cell.length_a   1.000
_cell.length_b   1.000
_cell.length_c   1.000
_cell.angle_alpha   90.00
_cell.angle_beta   90.00
_cell.angle_gamma   90.00
#
_symmetry.space_group_name_H-M   'P 1'
#
loop_
_entity.id
_entity.type
_entity.pdbx_description
1 polymer ?
#
loop_
_entity_poly.entity_id
_entity_poly.type
_entity_poly.pdbx_seq_one_letter_code
_entity_poly.pdbx_strand_id
1 'polypeptide(L)'
;MYLSINGNKIINIVDILCKYLNCSLDDLPSKLVDYNFAIEVNNELYIRSVSKVDIENRSISFFCDISFGDILYLVKNKEFVSQTQIDYRNYSSKKKQEPIGAILNDCILRRLLNSKNLNSLKTFNDIPLAGYSTFGELLGLNINQTLTALFFYKVEEENSYYDDYVDNFVDKYSSFYAYFKQREIHKYQLLIKG
;
A
#
# COMPACT_ATOMS: atom_id res chain seq x y z
N MET A 1 -11.07 -16.84 -3.66
CA MET A 1 -9.97 -16.51 -4.59
C MET A 1 -9.09 -17.73 -4.76
N TYR A 2 -8.84 -18.13 -5.99
CA TYR A 2 -8.00 -19.28 -6.32
C TYR A 2 -6.71 -18.78 -6.96
N LEU A 3 -5.59 -19.40 -6.61
CA LEU A 3 -4.28 -19.11 -7.21
C LEU A 3 -3.84 -20.29 -8.07
N SER A 4 -3.32 -20.01 -9.26
CA SER A 4 -2.62 -21.00 -10.06
C SER A 4 -1.13 -20.97 -9.70
N ILE A 5 -0.62 -22.10 -9.22
CA ILE A 5 0.81 -22.32 -9.04
C ILE A 5 1.29 -23.19 -10.19
N ASN A 6 2.33 -22.74 -10.89
CA ASN A 6 2.94 -23.44 -12.04
C ASN A 6 1.98 -23.71 -13.23
N GLY A 7 0.95 -22.88 -13.39
CA GLY A 7 0.08 -22.89 -14.56
C GLY A 7 -0.92 -24.05 -14.66
N ASN A 8 -0.81 -25.10 -13.84
CA ASN A 8 -1.58 -26.33 -14.04
C ASN A 8 -2.46 -26.75 -12.87
N LYS A 9 -2.45 -26.02 -11.76
CA LYS A 9 -3.26 -26.35 -10.59
C LYS A 9 -3.82 -25.12 -9.94
N ILE A 10 -5.13 -25.08 -9.81
CA ILE A 10 -5.84 -24.07 -9.02
C ILE A 10 -5.79 -24.51 -7.54
N ILE A 11 -5.16 -23.72 -6.69
CA ILE A 11 -5.04 -23.99 -5.26
C ILE A 11 -5.75 -22.86 -4.50
N ASN A 12 -6.41 -23.23 -3.41
CA ASN A 12 -7.08 -22.25 -2.56
C ASN A 12 -6.04 -21.36 -1.85
N ILE A 13 -6.28 -20.04 -1.83
CA ILE A 13 -5.40 -19.05 -1.21
C ILE A 13 -5.16 -19.31 0.27
N VAL A 14 -6.20 -19.75 0.99
CA VAL A 14 -6.15 -20.02 2.43
C VAL A 14 -5.21 -21.20 2.71
N ASP A 15 -5.28 -22.27 1.90
CA ASP A 15 -4.40 -23.43 2.04
C ASP A 15 -2.92 -23.08 1.80
N ILE A 16 -2.67 -22.20 0.82
CA ILE A 16 -1.32 -21.69 0.54
C ILE A 16 -0.79 -20.90 1.73
N LEU A 17 -1.61 -20.00 2.28
CA LEU A 17 -1.22 -19.16 3.40
C LEU A 17 -0.97 -20.00 4.66
N CYS A 18 -1.83 -20.96 4.99
CA CYS A 18 -1.61 -21.87 6.12
C CYS A 18 -0.30 -22.61 5.99
N LYS A 19 0.00 -23.13 4.79
CA LYS A 19 1.28 -23.81 4.51
C LYS A 19 2.47 -22.85 4.62
N TYR A 20 2.38 -21.66 4.03
CA TYR A 20 3.48 -20.69 4.01
C TYR A 20 3.78 -20.13 5.41
N LEU A 21 2.72 -19.80 6.18
CA LEU A 21 2.84 -19.25 7.53
C LEU A 21 2.98 -20.32 8.61
N ASN A 22 2.98 -21.60 8.21
CA ASN A 22 3.07 -22.76 9.11
C ASN A 22 2.06 -22.66 10.27
N CYS A 23 0.78 -22.52 9.93
CA CYS A 23 -0.30 -22.38 10.91
C CYS A 23 -1.52 -23.23 10.53
N SER A 24 -2.37 -23.48 11.53
CA SER A 24 -3.69 -24.08 11.31
C SER A 24 -4.64 -23.10 10.59
N LEU A 25 -5.76 -23.60 10.13
CA LEU A 25 -6.82 -22.80 9.53
C LEU A 25 -7.39 -21.77 10.52
N ASP A 26 -7.60 -22.21 11.78
CA ASP A 26 -8.15 -21.37 12.85
C ASP A 26 -7.18 -20.27 13.29
N ASP A 27 -5.86 -20.51 13.18
CA ASP A 27 -4.83 -19.56 13.54
C ASP A 27 -4.54 -18.53 12.41
N LEU A 28 -4.96 -18.80 11.19
CA LEU A 28 -4.63 -17.97 10.04
C LEU A 28 -5.03 -16.49 10.21
N PRO A 29 -6.22 -16.13 10.73
CA PRO A 29 -6.57 -14.72 10.92
C PRO A 29 -5.62 -14.00 11.87
N SER A 30 -5.18 -14.66 12.94
CA SER A 30 -4.25 -14.09 13.92
C SER A 30 -2.83 -13.91 13.31
N LYS A 31 -2.40 -14.84 12.48
CA LYS A 31 -1.10 -14.78 11.79
C LYS A 31 -1.07 -13.69 10.72
N LEU A 32 -2.19 -13.44 10.05
CA LEU A 32 -2.27 -12.42 9.00
C LEU A 32 -2.28 -10.98 9.54
N VAL A 33 -2.43 -10.76 10.84
CA VAL A 33 -2.37 -9.40 11.43
C VAL A 33 -1.05 -8.69 11.11
N ASP A 34 0.06 -9.44 11.04
CA ASP A 34 1.39 -8.91 10.76
C ASP A 34 1.68 -8.77 9.25
N TYR A 35 0.75 -9.18 8.41
CA TYR A 35 0.93 -9.23 6.96
C TYR A 35 -0.17 -8.49 6.22
N ASN A 36 0.18 -8.06 5.02
CA ASN A 36 -0.75 -7.55 4.02
C ASN A 36 -0.46 -8.17 2.67
N PHE A 37 -1.34 -7.89 1.72
CA PHE A 37 -1.03 -8.13 0.32
C PHE A 37 -0.64 -6.82 -0.34
N ALA A 38 0.10 -6.91 -1.43
CA ALA A 38 0.45 -5.77 -2.26
C ALA A 38 0.45 -6.17 -3.73
N ILE A 39 0.22 -5.21 -4.59
CA ILE A 39 0.58 -5.28 -6.00
C ILE A 39 1.82 -4.44 -6.22
N GLU A 40 2.61 -4.75 -7.25
CA GLU A 40 3.79 -4.00 -7.62
C GLU A 40 3.54 -3.21 -8.90
N VAL A 41 3.84 -1.93 -8.87
CA VAL A 41 3.82 -1.04 -10.04
C VAL A 41 5.12 -0.27 -10.05
N ASN A 42 5.92 -0.43 -11.08
CA ASN A 42 7.21 0.28 -11.24
C ASN A 42 8.13 0.16 -10.01
N ASN A 43 8.29 -1.06 -9.48
CA ASN A 43 9.09 -1.40 -8.28
C ASN A 43 8.57 -0.77 -6.97
N GLU A 44 7.38 -0.21 -6.96
CA GLU A 44 6.71 0.27 -5.75
C GLU A 44 5.57 -0.68 -5.36
N LEU A 45 5.42 -0.94 -4.07
CA LEU A 45 4.41 -1.84 -3.51
C LEU A 45 3.18 -1.05 -3.04
N TYR A 46 2.02 -1.40 -3.56
CA TYR A 46 0.73 -0.79 -3.25
C TYR A 46 -0.13 -1.75 -2.45
N ILE A 47 -0.40 -1.40 -1.19
CA ILE A 47 -1.05 -2.28 -0.22
C ILE A 47 -2.51 -2.55 -0.58
N ARG A 48 -2.88 -3.82 -0.43
CA ARG A 48 -4.22 -4.39 -0.53
C ARG A 48 -4.59 -5.00 0.81
N SER A 49 -5.27 -4.24 1.66
CA SER A 49 -5.57 -4.70 3.00
C SER A 49 -6.66 -5.75 3.02
N VAL A 50 -6.42 -6.81 3.79
CA VAL A 50 -7.42 -7.83 4.06
C VAL A 50 -8.54 -7.25 4.92
N SER A 51 -9.78 -7.43 4.50
CA SER A 51 -10.97 -7.03 5.28
C SER A 51 -11.54 -8.19 6.07
N LYS A 52 -11.51 -9.40 5.52
CA LYS A 52 -12.05 -10.60 6.17
C LYS A 52 -11.33 -11.86 5.67
N VAL A 53 -11.03 -12.76 6.59
CA VAL A 53 -10.71 -14.15 6.30
C VAL A 53 -11.95 -14.98 6.63
N ASP A 54 -12.53 -15.62 5.62
CA ASP A 54 -13.69 -16.50 5.79
C ASP A 54 -13.19 -17.95 5.77
N ILE A 55 -13.17 -18.54 6.96
CA ILE A 55 -12.65 -19.90 7.18
C ILE A 55 -13.56 -20.94 6.55
N GLU A 56 -14.88 -20.76 6.70
CA GLU A 56 -15.88 -21.71 6.20
C GLU A 56 -15.84 -21.80 4.67
N ASN A 57 -15.83 -20.65 4.01
CA ASN A 57 -15.79 -20.56 2.55
C ASN A 57 -14.36 -20.56 1.98
N ARG A 58 -13.35 -20.64 2.83
CA ARG A 58 -11.93 -20.59 2.47
C ARG A 58 -11.61 -19.44 1.53
N SER A 59 -12.06 -18.25 1.89
CA SER A 59 -11.91 -17.06 1.06
C SER A 59 -11.33 -15.89 1.84
N ILE A 60 -10.72 -14.95 1.12
CA ILE A 60 -10.20 -13.70 1.66
C ILE A 60 -10.84 -12.56 0.91
N SER A 61 -11.38 -11.60 1.65
CA SER A 61 -11.90 -10.35 1.12
C SER A 61 -10.93 -9.20 1.42
N PHE A 62 -10.95 -8.19 0.57
CA PHE A 62 -10.08 -7.03 0.67
C PHE A 62 -10.90 -5.74 0.79
N PHE A 63 -10.30 -4.69 1.34
CA PHE A 63 -10.91 -3.35 1.39
C PHE A 63 -10.81 -2.60 0.06
N CYS A 64 -10.10 -3.12 -0.91
CA CYS A 64 -9.93 -2.55 -2.24
C CYS A 64 -10.13 -3.63 -3.30
N ASP A 65 -10.27 -3.20 -4.55
CA ASP A 65 -10.49 -4.10 -5.66
C ASP A 65 -9.29 -5.01 -5.93
N ILE A 66 -9.59 -6.29 -6.10
CA ILE A 66 -8.66 -7.30 -6.61
C ILE A 66 -9.27 -7.84 -7.88
N SER A 67 -8.53 -7.75 -8.97
CA SER A 67 -8.97 -8.23 -10.27
C SER A 67 -8.34 -9.58 -10.64
N PHE A 68 -9.04 -10.35 -11.44
CA PHE A 68 -8.45 -11.54 -12.03
C PHE A 68 -7.28 -11.12 -12.94
N GLY A 69 -6.11 -11.72 -12.71
CA GLY A 69 -4.87 -11.37 -13.39
C GLY A 69 -3.92 -10.52 -12.52
N ASP A 70 -4.36 -9.99 -11.36
CA ASP A 70 -3.45 -9.36 -10.41
C ASP A 70 -2.46 -10.38 -9.85
N ILE A 71 -1.20 -9.98 -9.73
CA ILE A 71 -0.17 -10.70 -9.00
C ILE A 71 -0.07 -10.06 -7.62
N LEU A 72 -0.34 -10.86 -6.59
CA LEU A 72 -0.31 -10.40 -5.21
C LEU A 72 0.94 -10.90 -4.50
N TYR A 73 1.63 -9.99 -3.87
CA TYR A 73 2.76 -10.26 -2.98
C TYR A 73 2.28 -10.28 -1.54
N LEU A 74 2.65 -11.29 -0.77
CA LEU A 74 2.48 -11.28 0.68
C LEU A 74 3.62 -10.46 1.29
N VAL A 75 3.28 -9.39 1.99
CA VAL A 75 4.24 -8.44 2.57
C VAL A 75 4.07 -8.36 4.08
N LYS A 76 5.18 -8.19 4.79
CA LYS A 76 5.18 -8.04 6.24
C LYS A 76 5.10 -6.56 6.61
N ASN A 77 4.29 -6.23 7.62
CA ASN A 77 4.17 -4.87 8.14
C ASN A 77 5.49 -4.42 8.76
N LYS A 78 5.86 -3.17 8.52
CA LYS A 78 6.98 -2.51 9.19
C LYS A 78 6.52 -1.79 10.45
N GLU A 79 7.47 -1.43 11.31
CA GLU A 79 7.16 -0.67 12.51
C GLU A 79 6.69 0.75 12.11
N PHE A 80 5.53 1.14 12.66
CA PHE A 80 4.77 2.30 12.25
C PHE A 80 5.50 3.63 12.44
N VAL A 81 6.11 3.84 13.63
CA VAL A 81 6.72 5.14 13.98
C VAL A 81 8.03 5.33 13.21
N SER A 82 8.92 4.34 13.28
CA SER A 82 10.22 4.43 12.62
C SER A 82 10.12 4.49 11.11
N GLN A 83 9.18 3.71 10.52
CA GLN A 83 9.00 3.78 9.07
C GLN A 83 8.46 5.14 8.62
N THR A 84 7.50 5.72 9.34
CA THR A 84 7.02 7.07 9.03
C THR A 84 8.14 8.13 9.13
N GLN A 85 9.00 8.00 10.13
CA GLN A 85 10.16 8.88 10.27
C GLN A 85 11.16 8.73 9.13
N ILE A 86 11.44 7.49 8.71
CA ILE A 86 12.34 7.19 7.60
C ILE A 86 11.78 7.79 6.31
N ASP A 87 10.51 7.57 6.03
CA ASP A 87 9.86 8.03 4.79
C ASP A 87 9.85 9.57 4.73
N TYR A 88 9.48 10.23 5.84
CA TYR A 88 9.53 11.69 5.91
C TYR A 88 10.95 12.23 5.78
N ARG A 89 11.93 11.60 6.40
CA ARG A 89 13.35 12.02 6.29
C ARG A 89 13.85 11.87 4.85
N ASN A 90 13.52 10.78 4.18
CA ASN A 90 13.88 10.56 2.78
C ASN A 90 13.27 11.62 1.86
N TYR A 91 12.04 12.03 2.14
CA TYR A 91 11.38 13.12 1.43
C TYR A 91 12.04 14.47 1.74
N SER A 92 12.17 14.85 3.03
CA SER A 92 12.64 16.16 3.47
C SER A 92 14.11 16.40 3.14
N SER A 93 14.95 15.35 3.14
CA SER A 93 16.38 15.49 2.82
C SER A 93 16.65 16.01 1.40
N LYS A 94 15.68 15.92 0.50
CA LYS A 94 15.75 16.43 -0.86
C LYS A 94 15.26 17.89 -0.98
N LYS A 95 14.77 18.48 0.11
CA LYS A 95 14.23 19.85 0.15
C LYS A 95 15.26 20.83 0.72
N LYS A 96 15.24 22.06 0.22
CA LYS A 96 16.14 23.12 0.68
C LYS A 96 15.64 23.86 1.92
N GLN A 97 14.36 23.69 2.25
CA GLN A 97 13.66 24.42 3.31
C GLN A 97 12.76 23.47 4.08
N GLU A 98 12.46 23.83 5.32
CA GLU A 98 11.40 23.18 6.10
C GLU A 98 10.03 23.64 5.63
N PRO A 99 9.01 22.75 5.66
CA PRO A 99 7.66 23.12 5.30
C PRO A 99 7.06 24.09 6.32
N ILE A 100 6.30 25.06 5.82
CA ILE A 100 5.56 26.03 6.66
C ILE A 100 4.20 25.49 7.11
N GLY A 101 3.77 24.36 6.58
CA GLY A 101 2.53 23.68 6.93
C GLY A 101 2.33 22.43 6.10
N ALA A 102 1.39 21.57 6.53
CA ALA A 102 1.01 20.40 5.75
C ALA A 102 -0.45 20.01 5.96
N ILE A 103 -1.01 19.33 4.95
CA ILE A 103 -2.27 18.61 5.03
C ILE A 103 -1.98 17.11 4.92
N LEU A 104 -2.43 16.36 5.92
CA LEU A 104 -2.24 14.90 5.98
C LEU A 104 -3.56 14.19 5.75
N ASN A 105 -3.56 13.19 4.86
CA ASN A 105 -4.65 12.26 4.67
C ASN A 105 -4.15 10.88 5.12
N ASP A 106 -4.66 10.40 6.25
CA ASP A 106 -4.17 9.17 6.90
C ASP A 106 -5.25 8.09 6.84
N CYS A 107 -4.96 7.00 6.15
CA CYS A 107 -5.90 5.90 6.02
C CYS A 107 -6.33 5.38 7.40
N ILE A 108 -7.64 5.24 7.61
CA ILE A 108 -8.22 4.78 8.88
C ILE A 108 -7.67 3.42 9.30
N LEU A 109 -7.40 2.52 8.35
CA LEU A 109 -6.83 1.20 8.64
C LEU A 109 -5.42 1.32 9.22
N ARG A 110 -4.60 2.24 8.70
CA ARG A 110 -3.27 2.53 9.23
C ARG A 110 -3.37 3.03 10.68
N ARG A 111 -4.32 3.89 10.99
CA ARG A 111 -4.55 4.43 12.34
C ARG A 111 -5.08 3.37 13.30
N LEU A 112 -6.07 2.57 12.90
CA LEU A 112 -6.68 1.53 13.74
C LEU A 112 -5.67 0.44 14.10
N LEU A 113 -4.89 -0.04 13.13
CA LEU A 113 -3.86 -1.06 13.36
C LEU A 113 -2.74 -0.57 14.29
N ASN A 114 -2.49 0.74 14.30
CA ASN A 114 -1.43 1.36 15.11
C ASN A 114 -1.97 2.24 16.25
N SER A 115 -3.21 2.01 16.69
CA SER A 115 -3.92 2.86 17.65
C SER A 115 -3.13 3.09 18.96
N LYS A 116 -2.38 2.09 19.43
CA LYS A 116 -1.54 2.17 20.63
C LYS A 116 -0.31 3.06 20.43
N ASN A 117 0.14 3.23 19.21
CA ASN A 117 1.39 3.93 18.86
C ASN A 117 1.16 5.33 18.25
N LEU A 118 -0.10 5.74 18.06
CA LEU A 118 -0.40 7.04 17.45
C LEU A 118 0.22 8.20 18.22
N ASN A 119 0.16 8.18 19.56
CA ASN A 119 0.75 9.20 20.41
C ASN A 119 2.29 9.22 20.40
N SER A 120 2.91 8.16 19.91
CA SER A 120 4.37 8.07 19.77
C SER A 120 4.87 8.66 18.45
N LEU A 121 3.97 8.90 17.50
CA LEU A 121 4.30 9.50 16.21
C LEU A 121 4.55 11.00 16.38
N LYS A 122 5.82 11.40 16.46
CA LYS A 122 6.26 12.80 16.64
C LYS A 122 6.86 13.41 15.37
N THR A 123 6.87 12.68 14.28
CA THR A 123 7.55 13.03 13.02
C THR A 123 7.17 14.43 12.49
N PHE A 124 5.95 14.86 12.75
CA PHE A 124 5.42 16.11 12.18
C PHE A 124 5.14 17.18 13.24
N ASN A 125 5.63 17.01 14.50
CA ASN A 125 5.27 17.91 15.60
C ASN A 125 5.68 19.38 15.39
N ASP A 126 6.75 19.59 14.64
CA ASP A 126 7.30 20.93 14.38
C ASP A 126 6.67 21.61 13.15
N ILE A 127 5.69 20.96 12.52
CA ILE A 127 5.02 21.46 11.33
C ILE A 127 3.56 21.79 11.67
N PRO A 128 3.05 22.99 11.38
CA PRO A 128 1.63 23.28 11.46
C PRO A 128 0.82 22.30 10.58
N LEU A 129 -0.06 21.50 11.20
CA LEU A 129 -0.76 20.42 10.54
C LEU A 129 -2.26 20.59 10.54
N ALA A 130 -2.88 20.26 9.43
CA ALA A 130 -4.28 19.90 9.32
C ALA A 130 -4.41 18.54 8.64
N GLY A 131 -5.58 17.90 8.73
CA GLY A 131 -5.80 16.65 8.03
C GLY A 131 -7.00 15.88 8.55
N TYR A 132 -7.22 14.71 7.96
CA TYR A 132 -8.34 13.84 8.31
C TYR A 132 -8.00 12.38 8.03
N SER A 133 -8.80 11.48 8.61
CA SER A 133 -8.71 10.05 8.28
C SER A 133 -9.50 9.75 7.02
N THR A 134 -8.91 8.98 6.14
CA THR A 134 -9.49 8.51 4.88
C THR A 134 -9.88 7.03 4.98
N PHE A 135 -10.70 6.55 4.08
CA PHE A 135 -10.98 5.12 3.91
C PHE A 135 -10.02 4.42 2.93
N GLY A 136 -9.05 5.14 2.43
CA GLY A 136 -8.04 4.76 1.47
C GLY A 136 -7.73 5.94 0.56
N GLU A 137 -6.65 5.85 -0.17
CA GLU A 137 -6.21 6.88 -1.11
C GLU A 137 -6.32 6.35 -2.54
N LEU A 138 -6.47 7.27 -3.49
CA LEU A 138 -6.44 6.99 -4.91
C LEU A 138 -5.18 7.59 -5.52
N LEU A 139 -4.25 6.74 -5.91
CA LEU A 139 -3.02 7.11 -6.60
C LEU A 139 -2.87 6.24 -7.86
N GLY A 140 -3.64 6.57 -8.92
CA GLY A 140 -3.76 5.71 -10.10
C GLY A 140 -4.55 4.42 -9.86
N LEU A 141 -4.55 3.93 -8.62
CA LEU A 141 -5.34 2.81 -8.12
C LEU A 141 -5.67 3.02 -6.65
N ASN A 142 -6.69 2.31 -6.13
CA ASN A 142 -7.01 2.36 -4.71
C ASN A 142 -5.89 1.71 -3.89
N ILE A 143 -5.49 2.37 -2.81
CA ILE A 143 -4.48 1.89 -1.87
C ILE A 143 -4.99 2.01 -0.44
N ASN A 144 -4.47 1.17 0.44
CA ASN A 144 -4.84 1.15 1.85
C ASN A 144 -3.61 1.27 2.74
N GLN A 145 -3.82 1.60 4.01
CA GLN A 145 -2.77 1.72 5.03
C GLN A 145 -1.66 2.70 4.66
N THR A 146 -2.00 3.75 3.93
CA THR A 146 -1.08 4.79 3.49
C THR A 146 -1.31 6.09 4.25
N LEU A 147 -0.29 6.94 4.24
CA LEU A 147 -0.36 8.34 4.60
C LEU A 147 0.07 9.13 3.38
N THR A 148 -0.82 9.97 2.87
CA THR A 148 -0.47 10.96 1.85
C THR A 148 -0.38 12.34 2.49
N ALA A 149 0.53 13.17 1.99
CA ALA A 149 0.78 14.49 2.54
C ALA A 149 0.97 15.52 1.43
N LEU A 150 0.41 16.71 1.66
CA LEU A 150 0.70 17.90 0.88
C LEU A 150 1.46 18.87 1.78
N PHE A 151 2.72 19.13 1.47
CA PHE A 151 3.57 20.07 2.21
C PHE A 151 3.60 21.42 1.51
N PHE A 152 3.50 22.50 2.27
CA PHE A 152 3.58 23.87 1.79
C PHE A 152 4.96 24.45 2.14
N TYR A 153 5.56 25.12 1.18
CA TYR A 153 6.86 25.77 1.33
C TYR A 153 6.75 27.26 1.00
N LYS A 154 7.59 28.07 1.65
CA LYS A 154 7.71 29.46 1.27
C LYS A 154 8.43 29.54 -0.08
N VAL A 155 7.84 30.25 -1.03
CA VAL A 155 8.49 30.50 -2.32
C VAL A 155 9.41 31.71 -2.20
N GLU A 156 10.67 31.53 -2.63
CA GLU A 156 11.64 32.59 -2.79
C GLU A 156 11.97 32.71 -4.27
N GLU A 157 11.97 33.92 -4.82
CA GLU A 157 12.02 34.18 -6.27
C GLU A 157 13.22 33.57 -7.00
N GLU A 158 14.34 33.35 -6.29
CA GLU A 158 15.60 32.84 -6.89
C GLU A 158 15.78 31.33 -6.76
N ASN A 159 14.83 30.60 -6.15
CA ASN A 159 14.97 29.17 -5.90
C ASN A 159 14.20 28.33 -6.93
N SER A 160 14.89 27.39 -7.59
CA SER A 160 14.23 26.31 -8.27
C SER A 160 13.73 25.27 -7.26
N TYR A 161 12.47 24.93 -7.33
CA TYR A 161 11.84 23.91 -6.48
C TYR A 161 11.80 22.60 -7.27
N TYR A 162 12.35 21.54 -6.68
CA TYR A 162 12.28 20.21 -7.22
C TYR A 162 11.38 19.33 -6.36
N ASP A 163 10.43 18.67 -6.98
CA ASP A 163 9.63 17.63 -6.36
C ASP A 163 9.57 16.42 -7.29
N ASP A 164 10.15 15.30 -6.85
CA ASP A 164 10.27 14.08 -7.66
C ASP A 164 8.91 13.56 -8.15
N TYR A 165 7.87 13.73 -7.36
CA TYR A 165 6.54 13.30 -7.75
C TYR A 165 5.93 14.20 -8.83
N VAL A 166 6.04 15.52 -8.65
CA VAL A 166 5.50 16.51 -9.59
C VAL A 166 6.28 16.50 -10.90
N ASP A 167 7.60 16.51 -10.81
CA ASP A 167 8.47 16.60 -11.98
C ASP A 167 8.47 15.33 -12.85
N ASN A 168 8.23 14.16 -12.21
CA ASN A 168 8.13 12.88 -12.90
C ASN A 168 6.68 12.33 -12.93
N PHE A 169 5.68 13.19 -12.77
CA PHE A 169 4.28 12.78 -12.69
C PHE A 169 3.82 11.97 -13.90
N VAL A 170 4.16 12.39 -15.10
CA VAL A 170 3.77 11.72 -16.35
C VAL A 170 4.29 10.29 -16.40
N ASP A 171 5.57 10.10 -16.05
CA ASP A 171 6.20 8.78 -16.05
C ASP A 171 5.62 7.87 -14.97
N LYS A 172 5.41 8.41 -13.77
CA LYS A 172 4.76 7.69 -12.67
C LYS A 172 3.32 7.29 -13.02
N TYR A 173 2.56 8.20 -13.62
CA TYR A 173 1.19 7.93 -14.03
C TYR A 173 1.12 6.90 -15.18
N SER A 174 2.02 6.97 -16.15
CA SER A 174 2.09 6.01 -17.25
C SER A 174 2.38 4.59 -16.79
N SER A 175 3.08 4.43 -15.66
CA SER A 175 3.36 3.13 -15.06
C SER A 175 2.09 2.39 -14.61
N PHE A 176 1.07 3.11 -14.11
CA PHE A 176 -0.22 2.51 -13.77
C PHE A 176 -0.95 2.01 -15.03
N TYR A 177 -0.90 2.77 -16.11
CA TYR A 177 -1.47 2.33 -17.37
C TYR A 177 -0.79 1.06 -17.89
N ALA A 178 0.54 1.01 -17.86
CA ALA A 178 1.31 -0.17 -18.22
C ALA A 178 0.94 -1.38 -17.35
N TYR A 179 0.81 -1.18 -16.02
CA TYR A 179 0.36 -2.21 -15.09
C TYR A 179 -1.03 -2.78 -15.48
N PHE A 180 -2.01 -1.92 -15.76
CA PHE A 180 -3.35 -2.37 -16.14
C PHE A 180 -3.35 -3.16 -17.45
N LYS A 181 -2.54 -2.75 -18.43
CA LYS A 181 -2.37 -3.50 -19.68
C LYS A 181 -1.73 -4.87 -19.45
N GLN A 182 -0.67 -4.92 -18.65
CA GLN A 182 -0.01 -6.18 -18.31
C GLN A 182 -0.92 -7.13 -17.53
N ARG A 183 -1.75 -6.62 -16.63
CA ARG A 183 -2.77 -7.39 -15.91
C ARG A 183 -3.77 -8.03 -16.88
N GLU A 184 -4.27 -7.30 -17.87
CA GLU A 184 -5.18 -7.84 -18.87
C GLU A 184 -4.50 -8.93 -19.71
N ILE A 185 -3.25 -8.75 -20.12
CA ILE A 185 -2.46 -9.77 -20.83
C ILE A 185 -2.35 -11.03 -19.96
N HIS A 186 -1.98 -10.87 -18.71
CA HIS A 186 -1.83 -11.98 -17.75
C HIS A 186 -3.17 -12.73 -17.55
N LYS A 187 -4.27 -11.99 -17.42
CA LYS A 187 -5.61 -12.57 -17.37
C LYS A 187 -5.90 -13.49 -18.55
N TYR A 188 -5.64 -13.03 -19.78
CA TYR A 188 -5.85 -13.86 -20.97
C TYR A 188 -4.92 -15.07 -21.02
N GLN A 189 -3.66 -14.91 -20.60
CA GLN A 189 -2.72 -16.03 -20.51
C GLN A 189 -3.19 -17.12 -19.53
N LEU A 190 -3.78 -16.72 -18.40
CA LEU A 190 -4.34 -17.66 -17.44
C LEU A 190 -5.58 -18.39 -17.99
N LEU A 191 -6.45 -17.68 -18.75
CA LEU A 191 -7.65 -18.26 -19.35
C LEU A 191 -7.33 -19.25 -20.48
N ILE A 192 -6.22 -19.06 -21.20
CA ILE A 192 -5.81 -19.97 -22.30
C ILE A 192 -5.16 -21.25 -21.74
N LYS A 193 -4.54 -21.17 -20.56
CA LYS A 193 -3.83 -22.31 -19.95
C LYS A 193 -4.71 -23.21 -19.06
N GLY A 194 -5.90 -22.74 -18.69
CA GLY A 194 -6.87 -23.48 -17.87
C GLY A 194 -7.92 -24.16 -18.72
#